data_7a58e27a5e8659a4cc7cf528a6200b91
#
_entry.id   7a58e27a5e8659a4cc7cf528a6200b91
#
_cell.length_a   1.000
_cell.length_b   1.000
_cell.length_c   1.000
_cell.angle_alpha   90.00
_cell.angle_beta   90.00
_cell.angle_gamma   90.00
#
_symmetry.space_group_name_H-M   'P 1'
#
loop_
_entity.id
_entity.type
_entity.pdbx_description
1 polymer ?
#
loop_
_entity_poly.entity_id
_entity_poly.type
_entity_poly.pdbx_seq_one_letter_code
_entity_poly.pdbx_strand_id
1 'polypeptide(L)'
;MKRLVLASGNPGKIREIAALLAPLAIEVVPQSQLGIAEADEPHGTFVENALAKARHASRASGLPALADDSGLCVPALGGEPGVHSAYYAGREGGREERDSRNNQRLLRELKDDRQAYYACTMVLTRTASDPLPLIADGIWHGEIARSPRGVNGFGYDPLFFLKDCNKTAAELEPAEKNRISHRGLALARLLELLGDPARA
;
A
#
# COMPACT_ATOMS: atom_id res chain seq x y z
N MET A 1 20.05 9.88 4.29
CA MET A 1 19.47 9.89 2.92
C MET A 1 18.69 11.18 2.74
N LYS A 2 18.99 11.95 1.64
CA LYS A 2 18.34 13.26 1.39
C LYS A 2 17.25 13.17 0.31
N ARG A 3 17.33 12.20 -0.57
CA ARG A 3 16.44 12.02 -1.72
C ARG A 3 16.20 10.53 -1.97
N LEU A 4 14.98 10.15 -2.31
CA LEU A 4 14.62 8.79 -2.71
C LEU A 4 13.56 8.79 -3.83
N VAL A 5 13.53 7.72 -4.61
CA VAL A 5 12.46 7.47 -5.58
C VAL A 5 11.35 6.68 -4.92
N LEU A 6 10.11 7.12 -5.12
CA LEU A 6 8.93 6.35 -4.75
C LEU A 6 8.45 5.54 -5.96
N ALA A 7 8.61 4.24 -5.87
CA ALA A 7 8.26 3.27 -6.92
C ALA A 7 6.76 2.92 -6.86
N SER A 8 5.93 3.86 -7.27
CA SER A 8 4.49 3.67 -7.32
C SER A 8 3.87 4.52 -8.42
N GLY A 9 2.93 3.98 -9.19
CA GLY A 9 2.07 4.73 -10.11
C GLY A 9 0.70 5.06 -9.52
N ASN A 10 0.44 4.64 -8.28
CA ASN A 10 -0.83 4.87 -7.61
C ASN A 10 -0.85 6.25 -6.92
N PRO A 11 -1.66 7.24 -7.42
CA PRO A 11 -1.69 8.58 -6.86
C PRO A 11 -2.12 8.64 -5.39
N GLY A 12 -2.98 7.70 -4.96
CA GLY A 12 -3.41 7.59 -3.57
C GLY A 12 -2.24 7.21 -2.66
N LYS A 13 -1.50 6.15 -3.01
CA LYS A 13 -0.31 5.71 -2.28
C LYS A 13 0.77 6.80 -2.25
N ILE A 14 1.01 7.46 -3.38
CA ILE A 14 1.98 8.55 -3.47
C ILE A 14 1.63 9.66 -2.48
N ARG A 15 0.37 10.11 -2.44
CA ARG A 15 -0.07 11.16 -1.49
C ARG A 15 0.11 10.73 -0.04
N GLU A 16 -0.31 9.51 0.32
CA GLU A 16 -0.20 8.98 1.68
C GLU A 16 1.26 8.90 2.14
N ILE A 17 2.14 8.29 1.33
CA ILE A 17 3.57 8.12 1.66
C ILE A 17 4.29 9.48 1.69
N ALA A 18 4.04 10.36 0.75
CA ALA A 18 4.65 11.68 0.72
C ALA A 18 4.26 12.52 1.96
N ALA A 19 2.99 12.48 2.37
CA ALA A 19 2.53 13.16 3.57
C ALA A 19 3.21 12.63 4.84
N LEU A 20 3.40 11.30 4.94
CA LEU A 20 4.05 10.66 6.07
C LEU A 20 5.57 10.92 6.12
N LEU A 21 6.23 11.08 4.97
CA LEU A 21 7.67 11.36 4.89
C LEU A 21 8.01 12.85 4.97
N ALA A 22 7.04 13.74 4.76
CA ALA A 22 7.27 15.19 4.74
C ALA A 22 8.00 15.73 5.99
N PRO A 23 7.72 15.27 7.24
CA PRO A 23 8.41 15.75 8.43
C PRO A 23 9.92 15.42 8.46
N LEU A 24 10.38 14.48 7.65
CA LEU A 24 11.77 13.96 7.70
C LEU A 24 12.74 14.74 6.82
N ALA A 25 12.28 15.78 6.12
CA ALA A 25 13.08 16.53 5.14
C ALA A 25 13.74 15.65 4.07
N ILE A 26 13.08 14.54 3.70
CA ILE A 26 13.50 13.67 2.60
C ILE A 26 12.74 14.10 1.34
N GLU A 27 13.46 14.40 0.27
CA GLU A 27 12.88 14.66 -1.05
C GLU A 27 12.37 13.33 -1.64
N VAL A 28 11.05 13.19 -1.74
CA VAL A 28 10.40 12.01 -2.34
C VAL A 28 10.06 12.33 -3.79
N VAL A 29 10.66 11.60 -4.72
CA VAL A 29 10.44 11.77 -6.17
C VAL A 29 9.62 10.59 -6.70
N PRO A 30 8.37 10.79 -7.12
CA PRO A 30 7.61 9.74 -7.80
C PRO A 30 8.36 9.23 -9.04
N GLN A 31 8.40 7.93 -9.26
CA GLN A 31 9.10 7.34 -10.41
C GLN A 31 8.62 7.89 -11.76
N SER A 32 7.35 8.25 -11.87
CA SER A 32 6.77 8.84 -13.09
C SER A 32 7.39 10.20 -13.45
N GLN A 33 7.83 11.00 -12.47
CA GLN A 33 8.54 12.26 -12.72
C GLN A 33 9.93 12.06 -13.32
N LEU A 34 10.49 10.86 -13.19
CA LEU A 34 11.77 10.47 -13.78
C LEU A 34 11.58 9.67 -15.08
N GLY A 35 10.37 9.57 -15.60
CA GLY A 35 10.07 8.77 -16.79
C GLY A 35 10.26 7.27 -16.61
N ILE A 36 10.30 6.78 -15.36
CA ILE A 36 10.48 5.35 -15.06
C ILE A 36 9.12 4.64 -15.14
N ALA A 37 9.03 3.63 -16.01
CA ALA A 37 7.85 2.79 -16.14
C ALA A 37 7.62 1.96 -14.86
N GLU A 38 6.36 1.57 -14.63
CA GLU A 38 6.04 0.64 -13.54
C GLU A 38 6.67 -0.73 -13.78
N ALA A 39 7.14 -1.35 -12.70
CA ALA A 39 7.61 -2.73 -12.76
C ALA A 39 6.41 -3.68 -12.80
N ASP A 40 6.61 -4.84 -13.43
CA ASP A 40 5.65 -5.93 -13.33
C ASP A 40 5.56 -6.46 -11.90
N GLU A 41 4.37 -6.92 -11.52
CA GLU A 41 4.07 -7.52 -10.21
C GLU A 41 3.62 -9.00 -10.38
N PRO A 42 4.51 -9.90 -10.81
CA PRO A 42 4.14 -11.29 -11.14
C PRO A 42 4.11 -12.21 -9.91
N HIS A 43 4.53 -11.71 -8.73
CA HIS A 43 4.77 -12.56 -7.58
C HIS A 43 3.52 -12.76 -6.72
N GLY A 44 3.49 -13.87 -5.99
CA GLY A 44 2.39 -14.24 -5.11
C GLY A 44 2.42 -13.61 -3.72
N THR A 45 3.46 -12.81 -3.40
CA THR A 45 3.59 -12.16 -2.09
C THR A 45 3.84 -10.67 -2.22
N PHE A 46 3.38 -9.91 -1.22
CA PHE A 46 3.61 -8.47 -1.16
C PHE A 46 5.10 -8.11 -1.10
N VAL A 47 5.89 -8.89 -0.35
CA VAL A 47 7.33 -8.61 -0.19
C VAL A 47 8.09 -8.77 -1.49
N GLU A 48 7.81 -9.81 -2.28
CA GLU A 48 8.48 -10.02 -3.57
C GLU A 48 8.15 -8.92 -4.56
N ASN A 49 6.86 -8.53 -4.67
CA ASN A 49 6.45 -7.44 -5.54
C ASN A 49 7.05 -6.10 -5.09
N ALA A 50 7.02 -5.76 -3.79
CA ALA A 50 7.62 -4.54 -3.28
C ALA A 50 9.13 -4.48 -3.53
N LEU A 51 9.84 -5.61 -3.31
CA LEU A 51 11.29 -5.70 -3.58
C LEU A 51 11.60 -5.53 -5.07
N ALA A 52 10.83 -6.19 -5.95
CA ALA A 52 11.00 -6.06 -7.39
C ALA A 52 10.82 -4.61 -7.86
N LYS A 53 9.77 -3.93 -7.39
CA LYS A 53 9.50 -2.51 -7.67
C LYS A 53 10.63 -1.60 -7.17
N ALA A 54 11.07 -1.77 -5.92
CA ALA A 54 12.14 -0.96 -5.35
C ALA A 54 13.45 -1.11 -6.13
N ARG A 55 13.84 -2.34 -6.46
CA ARG A 55 15.05 -2.63 -7.25
C ARG A 55 14.95 -2.09 -8.69
N HIS A 56 13.77 -2.20 -9.32
CA HIS A 56 13.53 -1.64 -10.65
C HIS A 56 13.74 -0.12 -10.66
N ALA A 57 13.07 0.60 -9.74
CA ALA A 57 13.18 2.05 -9.65
C ALA A 57 14.59 2.51 -9.29
N SER A 58 15.27 1.82 -8.36
CA SER A 58 16.65 2.13 -7.99
C SER A 58 17.62 1.92 -9.15
N ARG A 59 17.46 0.84 -9.93
CA ARG A 59 18.30 0.57 -11.12
C ARG A 59 18.13 1.63 -12.19
N ALA A 60 16.90 2.06 -12.43
CA ALA A 60 16.61 3.04 -13.47
C ALA A 60 17.02 4.47 -13.08
N SER A 61 16.96 4.82 -11.80
CA SER A 61 17.25 6.17 -11.32
C SER A 61 18.67 6.37 -10.79
N GLY A 62 19.35 5.30 -10.38
CA GLY A 62 20.60 5.38 -9.62
C GLY A 62 20.43 5.89 -8.18
N LEU A 63 19.20 6.06 -7.69
CA LEU A 63 18.88 6.59 -6.36
C LEU A 63 18.38 5.47 -5.43
N PRO A 64 18.41 5.68 -4.10
CA PRO A 64 17.62 4.85 -3.18
C PRO A 64 16.16 4.86 -3.58
N ALA A 65 15.49 3.73 -3.43
CA ALA A 65 14.10 3.60 -3.82
C ALA A 65 13.26 2.95 -2.73
N LEU A 66 12.08 3.52 -2.49
CA LEU A 66 11.03 3.01 -1.63
C LEU A 66 9.90 2.48 -2.51
N ALA A 67 9.46 1.26 -2.26
CA ALA A 67 8.24 0.70 -2.83
C ALA A 67 7.34 0.18 -1.74
N ASP A 68 6.04 0.19 -1.98
CA ASP A 68 5.08 -0.59 -1.22
C ASP A 68 4.35 -1.59 -2.13
N ASP A 69 4.04 -2.75 -1.60
CA ASP A 69 2.95 -3.58 -2.09
C ASP A 69 1.95 -3.84 -0.98
N SER A 70 0.66 -3.79 -1.32
CA SER A 70 -0.39 -3.76 -0.32
C SER A 70 -1.73 -4.20 -0.89
N GLY A 71 -2.53 -4.83 -0.06
CA GLY A 71 -3.86 -5.28 -0.46
C GLY A 71 -4.76 -5.60 0.71
N LEU A 72 -6.02 -5.84 0.39
CA LEU A 72 -7.02 -6.35 1.30
C LEU A 72 -6.96 -7.87 1.34
N CYS A 73 -6.94 -8.44 2.52
CA CYS A 73 -6.98 -9.88 2.74
C CYS A 73 -8.23 -10.24 3.53
N VAL A 74 -9.00 -11.19 3.03
CA VAL A 74 -10.24 -11.68 3.65
C VAL A 74 -10.12 -13.17 3.93
N PRO A 75 -9.93 -13.59 5.19
CA PRO A 75 -9.72 -14.99 5.55
C PRO A 75 -10.81 -15.92 5.05
N ALA A 76 -12.08 -15.49 5.11
CA ALA A 76 -13.22 -16.24 4.61
C ALA A 76 -13.19 -16.53 3.10
N LEU A 77 -12.34 -15.79 2.35
CA LEU A 77 -12.08 -15.98 0.92
C LEU A 77 -10.69 -16.57 0.66
N GLY A 78 -10.10 -17.26 1.64
CA GLY A 78 -8.76 -17.84 1.52
C GLY A 78 -7.63 -16.81 1.43
N GLY A 79 -7.87 -15.57 1.88
CA GLY A 79 -6.92 -14.46 1.80
C GLY A 79 -7.09 -13.57 0.57
N GLU A 80 -7.99 -13.93 -0.35
CA GLU A 80 -8.32 -13.06 -1.49
C GLU A 80 -9.00 -11.75 -1.03
N PRO A 81 -8.84 -10.65 -1.80
CA PRO A 81 -8.10 -10.48 -3.05
C PRO A 81 -6.57 -10.48 -2.90
N GLY A 82 -5.97 -10.24 -1.71
CA GLY A 82 -4.54 -10.29 -1.47
C GLY A 82 -3.74 -9.41 -2.43
N VAL A 83 -2.70 -9.96 -3.05
CA VAL A 83 -1.85 -9.25 -4.03
C VAL A 83 -2.62 -8.80 -5.29
N HIS A 84 -3.78 -9.39 -5.55
CA HIS A 84 -4.64 -9.04 -6.69
C HIS A 84 -5.64 -7.91 -6.38
N SER A 85 -5.51 -7.25 -5.23
CA SER A 85 -6.48 -6.24 -4.75
C SER A 85 -6.81 -5.15 -5.77
N ALA A 86 -5.84 -4.68 -6.54
CA ALA A 86 -6.05 -3.63 -7.54
C ALA A 86 -6.88 -4.09 -8.75
N TYR A 87 -6.94 -5.40 -9.01
CA TYR A 87 -7.50 -5.99 -10.23
C TYR A 87 -8.39 -7.20 -9.95
N TYR A 88 -8.94 -7.28 -8.76
CA TYR A 88 -9.73 -8.43 -8.30
C TYR A 88 -10.87 -8.79 -9.24
N ALA A 89 -11.58 -7.79 -9.78
CA ALA A 89 -12.66 -7.97 -10.76
C ALA A 89 -12.23 -7.69 -12.22
N GLY A 90 -10.92 -7.72 -12.52
CA GLY A 90 -10.38 -7.48 -13.87
C GLY A 90 -9.57 -6.19 -13.98
N ARG A 91 -8.88 -6.03 -15.13
CA ARG A 91 -7.94 -4.92 -15.39
C ARG A 91 -8.53 -3.79 -16.23
N GLU A 92 -9.71 -3.98 -16.82
CA GLU A 92 -10.32 -3.08 -17.79
C GLU A 92 -10.81 -1.78 -17.12
N GLY A 93 -10.86 -0.70 -17.88
CA GLY A 93 -11.41 0.60 -17.47
C GLY A 93 -10.53 1.43 -16.56
N GLY A 94 -11.03 2.58 -16.21
CA GLY A 94 -10.40 3.53 -15.30
C GLY A 94 -10.32 3.02 -13.86
N ARG A 95 -9.55 3.70 -13.03
CA ARG A 95 -9.31 3.29 -11.64
C ARG A 95 -10.61 3.23 -10.82
N GLU A 96 -11.42 4.27 -10.88
CA GLU A 96 -12.67 4.36 -10.13
C GLU A 96 -13.65 3.24 -10.53
N GLU A 97 -13.70 2.92 -11.83
CA GLU A 97 -14.51 1.81 -12.34
C GLU A 97 -14.00 0.46 -11.82
N ARG A 98 -12.68 0.26 -11.80
CA ARG A 98 -12.08 -0.98 -11.24
C ARG A 98 -12.37 -1.09 -9.75
N ASP A 99 -12.16 -0.02 -8.98
CA ASP A 99 -12.44 0.01 -7.55
C ASP A 99 -13.91 -0.32 -7.27
N SER A 100 -14.84 0.24 -8.05
CA SER A 100 -16.27 -0.07 -7.95
C SER A 100 -16.56 -1.55 -8.25
N ARG A 101 -16.02 -2.12 -9.34
CA ARG A 101 -16.22 -3.54 -9.67
C ARG A 101 -15.59 -4.47 -8.63
N ASN A 102 -14.40 -4.13 -8.12
CA ASN A 102 -13.74 -4.89 -7.06
C ASN A 102 -14.61 -4.94 -5.79
N ASN A 103 -15.15 -3.81 -5.39
CA ASN A 103 -16.07 -3.70 -4.24
C ASN A 103 -17.35 -4.53 -4.45
N GLN A 104 -17.94 -4.45 -5.63
CA GLN A 104 -19.14 -5.23 -5.97
C GLN A 104 -18.86 -6.75 -5.97
N ARG A 105 -17.70 -7.16 -6.50
CA ARG A 105 -17.30 -8.57 -6.49
C ARG A 105 -17.11 -9.06 -5.06
N LEU A 106 -16.39 -8.31 -4.23
CA LEU A 106 -16.16 -8.64 -2.83
C LEU A 106 -17.49 -8.82 -2.08
N LEU A 107 -18.44 -7.91 -2.25
CA LEU A 107 -19.73 -7.99 -1.58
C LEU A 107 -20.57 -9.20 -2.04
N ARG A 108 -20.45 -9.63 -3.30
CA ARG A 108 -21.17 -10.81 -3.81
C ARG A 108 -20.59 -12.12 -3.29
N GLU A 109 -19.27 -12.20 -3.16
CA GLU A 109 -18.59 -13.45 -2.77
C GLU A 109 -18.57 -13.64 -1.24
N LEU A 110 -18.56 -12.54 -0.49
CA LEU A 110 -18.46 -12.58 0.97
C LEU A 110 -19.82 -12.80 1.63
N LYS A 111 -19.91 -13.83 2.47
CA LYS A 111 -21.10 -14.21 3.22
C LYS A 111 -21.11 -13.63 4.65
N ASP A 112 -21.06 -14.48 5.65
CA ASP A 112 -21.30 -14.11 7.05
C ASP A 112 -20.04 -13.68 7.79
N ASP A 113 -18.93 -14.42 7.65
CA ASP A 113 -17.66 -14.05 8.23
C ASP A 113 -17.02 -12.91 7.40
N ARG A 114 -17.02 -11.73 8.00
CA ARG A 114 -16.62 -10.50 7.34
C ARG A 114 -15.28 -9.95 7.85
N GLN A 115 -14.56 -10.72 8.66
CA GLN A 115 -13.23 -10.34 9.11
C GLN A 115 -12.30 -10.08 7.93
N ALA A 116 -11.55 -9.01 8.01
CA ALA A 116 -10.61 -8.62 6.97
C ALA A 116 -9.44 -7.86 7.59
N TYR A 117 -8.35 -7.80 6.84
CA TYR A 117 -7.24 -6.91 7.17
C TYR A 117 -6.62 -6.35 5.89
N TYR A 118 -6.16 -5.13 5.97
CA TYR A 118 -5.20 -4.61 5.01
C TYR A 118 -3.79 -4.99 5.43
N ALA A 119 -3.00 -5.45 4.47
CA ALA A 119 -1.57 -5.65 4.62
C ALA A 119 -0.79 -4.68 3.73
N CYS A 120 0.34 -4.21 4.21
CA CYS A 120 1.30 -3.42 3.44
C CYS A 120 2.70 -3.88 3.77
N THR A 121 3.47 -4.25 2.76
CA THR A 121 4.91 -4.44 2.88
C THR A 121 5.63 -3.28 2.18
N MET A 122 6.50 -2.60 2.90
CA MET A 122 7.39 -1.57 2.37
C MET A 122 8.82 -2.09 2.26
N VAL A 123 9.46 -1.79 1.14
CA VAL A 123 10.87 -2.11 0.91
C VAL A 123 11.63 -0.85 0.52
N LEU A 124 12.67 -0.53 1.29
CA LEU A 124 13.63 0.52 0.96
C LEU A 124 14.96 -0.14 0.59
N THR A 125 15.41 0.09 -0.63
CA THR A 125 16.74 -0.33 -1.10
C THR A 125 17.63 0.89 -1.30
N ARG A 126 18.89 0.81 -0.87
CA ARG A 126 19.89 1.89 -1.06
C ARG A 126 20.43 1.92 -2.49
N THR A 127 20.53 0.72 -3.07
CA THR A 127 20.94 0.49 -4.47
C THR A 127 20.16 -0.68 -5.05
N ALA A 128 20.14 -0.83 -6.36
CA ALA A 128 19.44 -1.96 -7.00
C ALA A 128 19.98 -3.34 -6.60
N SER A 129 21.23 -3.41 -6.14
CA SER A 129 21.90 -4.64 -5.68
C SER A 129 22.11 -4.67 -4.17
N ASP A 130 21.40 -3.83 -3.41
CA ASP A 130 21.47 -3.82 -1.95
C ASP A 130 21.20 -5.23 -1.40
N PRO A 131 22.19 -5.86 -0.72
CA PRO A 131 22.03 -7.22 -0.18
C PRO A 131 21.18 -7.25 1.09
N LEU A 132 20.95 -6.10 1.74
CA LEU A 132 20.21 -5.99 2.99
C LEU A 132 19.22 -4.82 2.94
N PRO A 133 18.21 -4.87 2.06
CA PRO A 133 17.19 -3.82 2.01
C PRO A 133 16.42 -3.76 3.32
N LEU A 134 15.88 -2.60 3.67
CA LEU A 134 14.99 -2.48 4.80
C LEU A 134 13.59 -2.94 4.37
N ILE A 135 13.01 -3.85 5.16
CA ILE A 135 11.68 -4.40 4.91
C ILE A 135 10.84 -4.20 6.16
N ALA A 136 9.65 -3.64 6.01
CA ALA A 136 8.72 -3.40 7.10
C ALA A 136 7.29 -3.69 6.68
N ASP A 137 6.54 -4.34 7.57
CA ASP A 137 5.16 -4.69 7.36
C ASP A 137 4.23 -3.91 8.28
N GLY A 138 3.04 -3.62 7.80
CA GLY A 138 1.94 -3.08 8.58
C GLY A 138 0.66 -3.83 8.28
N ILE A 139 -0.05 -4.23 9.32
CA ILE A 139 -1.34 -4.90 9.24
C ILE A 139 -2.39 -4.06 9.96
N TRP A 140 -3.51 -3.84 9.30
CA TRP A 140 -4.63 -3.07 9.83
C TRP A 140 -5.89 -3.92 9.81
N HIS A 141 -6.35 -4.32 10.98
CA HIS A 141 -7.51 -5.20 11.12
C HIS A 141 -8.82 -4.43 11.04
N GLY A 142 -9.84 -5.05 10.48
CA GLY A 142 -11.18 -4.52 10.36
C GLY A 142 -12.17 -5.58 9.86
N GLU A 143 -13.29 -5.11 9.35
CA GLU A 143 -14.33 -5.96 8.77
C GLU A 143 -14.84 -5.35 7.47
N ILE A 144 -15.45 -6.16 6.61
CA ILE A 144 -16.10 -5.66 5.41
C ILE A 144 -17.54 -5.27 5.73
N ALA A 145 -17.88 -4.00 5.58
CA ALA A 145 -19.25 -3.50 5.74
C ALA A 145 -20.21 -4.12 4.71
N ARG A 146 -21.51 -4.15 5.02
CA ARG A 146 -22.53 -4.68 4.10
C ARG A 146 -22.85 -3.73 2.95
N SER A 147 -22.54 -2.46 3.09
CA SER A 147 -22.71 -1.41 2.08
C SER A 147 -21.60 -0.37 2.20
N PRO A 148 -21.22 0.30 1.10
CA PRO A 148 -20.17 1.33 1.13
C PRO A 148 -20.63 2.57 1.91
N ARG A 149 -19.69 3.17 2.66
CA ARG A 149 -19.87 4.44 3.40
C ARG A 149 -18.62 5.29 3.25
N GLY A 150 -18.80 6.63 3.28
CA GLY A 150 -17.70 7.58 3.16
C GLY A 150 -17.28 7.85 1.72
N VAL A 151 -16.45 8.87 1.55
CA VAL A 151 -16.01 9.35 0.22
C VAL A 151 -14.50 9.57 0.12
N ASN A 152 -13.78 9.43 1.23
CA ASN A 152 -12.33 9.58 1.26
C ASN A 152 -11.62 8.30 0.83
N GLY A 153 -10.31 8.40 0.59
CA GLY A 153 -9.48 7.24 0.29
C GLY A 153 -9.64 6.69 -1.13
N PHE A 154 -9.51 5.36 -1.28
CA PHE A 154 -9.57 4.65 -2.56
C PHE A 154 -9.73 3.13 -2.34
N GLY A 155 -9.96 2.39 -3.41
CA GLY A 155 -10.05 0.93 -3.38
C GLY A 155 -11.22 0.44 -2.53
N TYR A 156 -10.93 -0.39 -1.53
CA TYR A 156 -11.94 -0.96 -0.64
C TYR A 156 -12.23 -0.10 0.61
N ASP A 157 -11.67 1.11 0.72
CA ASP A 157 -11.87 1.99 1.88
C ASP A 157 -13.34 2.22 2.24
N PRO A 158 -14.29 2.36 1.29
CA PRO A 158 -15.70 2.51 1.61
C PRO A 158 -16.34 1.29 2.27
N LEU A 159 -15.74 0.10 2.11
CA LEU A 159 -16.21 -1.14 2.71
C LEU A 159 -15.42 -1.58 3.94
N PHE A 160 -14.21 -1.06 4.13
CA PHE A 160 -13.34 -1.46 5.23
C PHE A 160 -13.76 -0.77 6.54
N PHE A 161 -14.44 -1.52 7.40
CA PHE A 161 -15.09 -1.03 8.62
C PHE A 161 -14.23 -1.25 9.86
N LEU A 162 -14.14 -0.24 10.69
CA LEU A 162 -13.39 -0.19 11.94
C LEU A 162 -14.36 -0.16 13.12
N LYS A 163 -14.44 -1.24 13.88
CA LYS A 163 -15.35 -1.34 15.04
C LYS A 163 -15.08 -0.29 16.11
N ASP A 164 -13.81 -0.01 16.39
CA ASP A 164 -13.39 0.85 17.49
C ASP A 164 -13.92 2.28 17.36
N CYS A 165 -14.05 2.78 16.15
CA CYS A 165 -14.59 4.13 15.88
C CYS A 165 -15.94 4.13 15.15
N ASN A 166 -16.51 2.96 14.83
CA ASN A 166 -17.76 2.80 14.09
C ASN A 166 -17.78 3.53 12.72
N LYS A 167 -16.62 3.57 12.04
CA LYS A 167 -16.41 4.21 10.75
C LYS A 167 -15.83 3.23 9.73
N THR A 168 -16.07 3.48 8.45
CA THR A 168 -15.25 2.89 7.39
C THR A 168 -13.96 3.71 7.21
N ALA A 169 -12.95 3.12 6.56
CA ALA A 169 -11.72 3.83 6.23
C ALA A 169 -11.97 5.07 5.37
N ALA A 170 -13.03 5.07 4.56
CA ALA A 170 -13.43 6.21 3.74
C ALA A 170 -14.20 7.31 4.51
N GLU A 171 -14.55 7.08 5.77
CA GLU A 171 -15.13 8.07 6.68
C GLU A 171 -14.09 8.72 7.60
N LEU A 172 -12.83 8.28 7.54
CA LEU A 172 -11.73 8.87 8.28
C LEU A 172 -11.16 10.08 7.55
N GLU A 173 -10.70 11.06 8.34
CA GLU A 173 -9.87 12.13 7.80
C GLU A 173 -8.52 11.58 7.34
N PRO A 174 -7.93 12.11 6.24
CA PRO A 174 -6.67 11.61 5.71
C PRO A 174 -5.54 11.50 6.72
N ALA A 175 -5.41 12.49 7.62
CA ALA A 175 -4.39 12.48 8.67
C ALA A 175 -4.61 11.37 9.70
N GLU A 176 -5.87 11.09 10.06
CA GLU A 176 -6.24 10.01 10.97
C GLU A 176 -5.94 8.66 10.33
N LYS A 177 -6.40 8.44 9.08
CA LYS A 177 -6.11 7.22 8.31
C LYS A 177 -4.61 6.98 8.18
N ASN A 178 -3.83 8.00 7.81
CA ASN A 178 -2.38 7.88 7.67
C ASN A 178 -1.70 7.40 8.95
N ARG A 179 -2.19 7.79 10.12
CA ARG A 179 -1.61 7.39 11.41
C ARG A 179 -1.88 5.93 11.77
N ILE A 180 -3.07 5.38 11.45
CA ILE A 180 -3.52 4.07 11.95
C ILE A 180 -3.56 2.97 10.88
N SER A 181 -3.44 3.33 9.61
CA SER A 181 -3.56 2.37 8.51
C SER A 181 -2.35 1.44 8.38
N HIS A 182 -2.54 0.33 7.67
CA HIS A 182 -1.47 -0.60 7.28
C HIS A 182 -0.24 0.11 6.72
N ARG A 183 -0.44 1.14 5.88
CA ARG A 183 0.66 1.92 5.27
C ARG A 183 1.35 2.81 6.30
N GLY A 184 0.59 3.46 7.16
CA GLY A 184 1.15 4.24 8.27
C GLY A 184 1.97 3.38 9.22
N LEU A 185 1.46 2.20 9.60
CA LEU A 185 2.15 1.25 10.47
C LEU A 185 3.43 0.69 9.82
N ALA A 186 3.37 0.31 8.54
CA ALA A 186 4.54 -0.16 7.80
C ALA A 186 5.63 0.92 7.72
N LEU A 187 5.23 2.17 7.42
CA LEU A 187 6.21 3.26 7.34
C LEU A 187 6.82 3.60 8.69
N ALA A 188 6.03 3.63 9.78
CA ALA A 188 6.57 3.86 11.12
C ALA A 188 7.65 2.84 11.47
N ARG A 189 7.40 1.55 11.22
CA ARG A 189 8.41 0.49 11.39
C ARG A 189 9.62 0.65 10.48
N LEU A 190 9.41 1.04 9.23
CA LEU A 190 10.52 1.30 8.29
C LEU A 190 11.43 2.42 8.78
N LEU A 191 10.86 3.48 9.38
CA LEU A 191 11.61 4.61 9.93
C LEU A 191 12.41 4.22 11.17
N GLU A 192 11.87 3.35 12.03
CA GLU A 192 12.63 2.75 13.15
C GLU A 192 13.86 1.99 12.63
N LEU A 193 13.68 1.15 11.61
CA LEU A 193 14.78 0.40 10.98
C LEU A 193 15.81 1.33 10.30
N LEU A 194 15.36 2.44 9.72
CA LEU A 194 16.24 3.43 9.08
C LEU A 194 17.06 4.21 10.10
N GLY A 195 16.54 4.40 11.31
CA GLY A 195 17.23 5.06 12.42
C GLY A 195 18.16 4.15 13.21
N ASP A 196 18.16 2.85 12.95
CA ASP A 196 19.02 1.87 13.64
C ASP A 196 20.47 2.00 13.14
N PRO A 197 21.44 2.36 14.01
CA PRO A 197 22.86 2.45 13.64
C PRO A 197 23.47 1.16 13.11
N ALA A 198 22.95 0.00 13.51
CA ALA A 198 23.39 -1.30 13.02
C ALA A 198 23.00 -1.58 11.56
N ARG A 199 22.13 -0.74 10.99
CA ARG A 199 21.62 -0.85 9.62
C ARG A 199 21.97 0.37 8.74
N ALA A 200 22.76 1.30 9.28
CA ALA A 200 23.20 2.51 8.59
C ALA A 200 24.28 2.25 7.54
#